data_c5c0ad5265924868d3d0b8083c32e445
#
_entry.id   c5c0ad5265924868d3d0b8083c32e445
#
_cell.length_a   1.000
_cell.length_b   1.000
_cell.length_c   1.000
_cell.angle_alpha   90.00
_cell.angle_beta   90.00
_cell.angle_gamma   90.00
#
_symmetry.space_group_name_H-M   'P 1'
#
loop_
_entity.id
_entity.type
_entity.pdbx_description
1 polymer ?
#
loop_
_entity_poly.entity_id
_entity_poly.type
_entity_poly.pdbx_seq_one_letter_code
_entity_poly.pdbx_strand_id
1 'polypeptide(L)'
;VYSFCARSLDPERAKDVTQEVFLSAWRARERYNPEKGRLGAWLMGIARNRIIDNVRSEKRHSDRRADEDTVELSTEAEVDAMSDKMLIADALRELPDRARRVITLAYLHDLTHPQIAERTNIPLGTVKSDIRRGLARIRRHLENQHD
;
A
#
# COMPACT_ATOMS: atom_id res chain seq x y z
N VAL A 1 -5.22 -11.72 0.91
CA VAL A 1 -4.71 -11.17 -0.36
C VAL A 1 -5.87 -10.81 -1.29
N TYR A 2 -6.75 -11.75 -1.67
CA TYR A 2 -7.84 -11.48 -2.60
C TYR A 2 -8.72 -10.28 -2.18
N SER A 3 -9.22 -10.27 -0.95
CA SER A 3 -10.05 -9.16 -0.43
C SER A 3 -9.36 -7.79 -0.50
N PHE A 4 -8.03 -7.78 -0.39
CA PHE A 4 -7.25 -6.56 -0.55
C PHE A 4 -7.16 -6.13 -2.02
N CYS A 5 -6.96 -7.06 -2.94
CA CYS A 5 -6.96 -6.78 -4.37
C CYS A 5 -8.35 -6.31 -4.86
N ALA A 6 -9.43 -6.94 -4.37
CA ALA A 6 -10.81 -6.63 -4.75
C ALA A 6 -11.32 -5.25 -4.26
N ARG A 7 -10.59 -4.57 -3.36
CA ARG A 7 -10.89 -3.19 -2.98
C ARG A 7 -10.45 -2.16 -4.01
N SER A 8 -9.52 -2.53 -4.88
CA SER A 8 -8.88 -1.61 -5.84
C SER A 8 -9.02 -2.05 -7.29
N LEU A 9 -9.50 -3.27 -7.53
CA LEU A 9 -9.60 -3.90 -8.84
C LEU A 9 -10.96 -4.57 -8.97
N ASP A 10 -11.46 -4.70 -10.20
CA ASP A 10 -12.63 -5.54 -10.49
C ASP A 10 -12.38 -7.02 -10.12
N PRO A 11 -13.44 -7.85 -9.96
CA PRO A 11 -13.32 -9.21 -9.47
C PRO A 11 -12.41 -10.12 -10.30
N GLU A 12 -12.40 -9.99 -11.62
CA GLU A 12 -11.58 -10.84 -12.51
C GLU A 12 -10.11 -10.47 -12.35
N ARG A 13 -9.79 -9.19 -12.39
CA ARG A 13 -8.41 -8.71 -12.17
C ARG A 13 -7.92 -8.98 -10.75
N ALA A 14 -8.81 -8.86 -9.76
CA ALA A 14 -8.45 -9.21 -8.39
C ALA A 14 -8.04 -10.67 -8.24
N LYS A 15 -8.67 -11.59 -9.00
CA LYS A 15 -8.25 -13.00 -9.05
C LYS A 15 -6.89 -13.15 -9.71
N ASP A 16 -6.68 -12.54 -10.87
CA ASP A 16 -5.43 -12.63 -11.63
C ASP A 16 -4.25 -12.06 -10.81
N VAL A 17 -4.42 -10.86 -10.26
CA VAL A 17 -3.41 -10.23 -9.41
C VAL A 17 -3.14 -11.07 -8.15
N THR A 18 -4.16 -11.70 -7.56
CA THR A 18 -3.97 -12.60 -6.43
C THR A 18 -3.09 -13.79 -6.80
N GLN A 19 -3.30 -14.42 -7.96
CA GLN A 19 -2.45 -15.50 -8.45
C GLN A 19 -1.02 -15.03 -8.68
N GLU A 20 -0.83 -13.86 -9.31
CA GLU A 20 0.48 -13.26 -9.52
C GLU A 20 1.22 -12.97 -8.20
N VAL A 21 0.51 -12.54 -7.17
CA VAL A 21 1.07 -12.32 -5.84
C VAL A 21 1.65 -13.60 -5.27
N PHE A 22 0.90 -14.71 -5.31
CA PHE A 22 1.38 -15.99 -4.79
C PHE A 22 2.53 -16.57 -5.63
N LEU A 23 2.49 -16.44 -6.96
CA LEU A 23 3.60 -16.83 -7.82
C LEU A 23 4.85 -16.00 -7.54
N SER A 24 4.69 -14.70 -7.32
CA SER A 24 5.81 -13.81 -6.98
C SER A 24 6.39 -14.13 -5.61
N ALA A 25 5.52 -14.42 -4.63
CA ALA A 25 5.91 -14.84 -3.30
C ALA A 25 6.68 -16.17 -3.36
N TRP A 26 6.21 -17.14 -4.13
CA TRP A 26 6.90 -18.40 -4.30
C TRP A 26 8.30 -18.24 -4.90
N ARG A 27 8.42 -17.43 -5.95
CA ARG A 27 9.72 -17.14 -6.57
C ARG A 27 10.68 -16.39 -5.62
N ALA A 28 10.14 -15.57 -4.74
CA ALA A 28 10.90 -14.77 -3.78
C ALA A 28 10.98 -15.41 -2.38
N ARG A 29 10.54 -16.67 -2.19
CA ARG A 29 10.42 -17.31 -0.87
C ARG A 29 11.71 -17.31 -0.04
N GLU A 30 12.87 -17.43 -0.70
CA GLU A 30 14.19 -17.40 -0.05
C GLU A 30 14.55 -16.02 0.52
N ARG A 31 13.87 -14.96 0.06
CA ARG A 31 14.06 -13.59 0.56
C ARG A 31 13.16 -13.29 1.77
N TYR A 32 12.20 -14.16 2.04
CA TYR A 32 11.36 -14.01 3.22
C TYR A 32 12.17 -14.32 4.48
N ASN A 33 12.15 -13.38 5.43
CA ASN A 33 12.78 -13.56 6.74
C ASN A 33 11.73 -13.33 7.83
N PRO A 34 11.36 -14.39 8.60
CA PRO A 34 10.35 -14.29 9.68
C PRO A 34 10.74 -13.29 10.78
N GLU A 35 12.03 -13.04 11.00
CA GLU A 35 12.50 -12.06 11.99
C GLU A 35 12.20 -10.60 11.58
N LYS A 36 12.05 -10.36 10.28
CA LYS A 36 11.75 -9.03 9.72
C LYS A 36 10.27 -8.71 9.65
N GLY A 37 9.40 -9.71 9.83
CA GLY A 37 7.95 -9.51 9.79
C GLY A 37 7.15 -10.77 9.50
N ARG A 38 5.86 -10.70 9.79
CA ARG A 38 4.93 -11.81 9.54
C ARG A 38 4.75 -12.06 8.04
N LEU A 39 4.56 -13.32 7.65
CA LEU A 39 4.32 -13.75 6.27
C LEU A 39 3.19 -12.95 5.60
N GLY A 40 2.08 -12.73 6.32
CA GLY A 40 0.95 -11.94 5.81
C GLY A 40 1.35 -10.52 5.42
N ALA A 41 2.14 -9.82 6.25
CA ALA A 41 2.62 -8.48 5.94
C ALA A 41 3.54 -8.45 4.71
N TRP A 42 4.38 -9.46 4.55
CA TRP A 42 5.24 -9.61 3.38
C TRP A 42 4.44 -9.87 2.10
N LEU A 43 3.43 -10.75 2.16
CA LEU A 43 2.50 -11.01 1.04
C LEU A 43 1.70 -9.75 0.66
N MET A 44 1.24 -8.97 1.65
CA MET A 44 0.52 -7.72 1.39
C MET A 44 1.42 -6.67 0.71
N GLY A 45 2.71 -6.63 1.04
CA GLY A 45 3.68 -5.80 0.33
C GLY A 45 3.81 -6.17 -1.15
N ILE A 46 3.83 -7.48 -1.46
CA ILE A 46 3.85 -7.98 -2.85
C ILE A 46 2.53 -7.61 -3.56
N ALA A 47 1.39 -7.85 -2.89
CA ALA A 47 0.07 -7.54 -3.43
C ALA A 47 -0.07 -6.06 -3.79
N ARG A 48 0.34 -5.17 -2.89
CA ARG A 48 0.32 -3.72 -3.12
C ARG A 48 1.13 -3.33 -4.37
N ASN A 49 2.35 -3.84 -4.51
CA ASN A 49 3.16 -3.55 -5.69
C ASN A 49 2.49 -4.03 -6.99
N ARG A 50 1.86 -5.21 -6.97
CA ARG A 50 1.14 -5.75 -8.13
C ARG A 50 -0.10 -4.93 -8.50
N ILE A 51 -0.86 -4.45 -7.51
CA ILE A 51 -2.00 -3.56 -7.74
C ILE A 51 -1.52 -2.25 -8.38
N ILE A 52 -0.46 -1.64 -7.85
CA ILE A 52 0.10 -0.40 -8.41
C ILE A 52 0.55 -0.60 -9.86
N ASP A 53 1.26 -1.69 -10.14
CA ASP A 53 1.72 -2.02 -11.50
C ASP A 53 0.53 -2.21 -12.45
N ASN A 54 -0.54 -2.89 -12.00
CA ASN A 54 -1.75 -3.13 -12.77
C ASN A 54 -2.47 -1.81 -13.09
N VAL A 55 -2.74 -0.97 -12.08
CA VAL A 55 -3.40 0.35 -12.26
C VAL A 55 -2.57 1.27 -13.17
N ARG A 56 -1.24 1.26 -13.05
CA ARG A 56 -0.36 2.05 -13.93
C ARG A 56 -0.36 1.55 -15.38
N SER A 57 -0.46 0.25 -15.57
CA SER A 57 -0.58 -0.35 -16.91
C SER A 57 -1.88 0.10 -17.58
N GLU A 58 -2.97 0.17 -16.83
CA GLU A 58 -4.26 0.64 -17.33
C GLU A 58 -4.26 2.11 -17.71
N LYS A 59 -3.74 2.97 -16.84
CA LYS A 59 -3.63 4.41 -17.16
C LYS A 59 -2.86 4.62 -18.48
N ARG A 60 -1.80 3.85 -18.73
CA ARG A 60 -1.08 3.90 -20.01
C ARG A 60 -1.88 3.39 -21.19
N HIS A 61 -2.86 2.50 -20.96
CA HIS A 61 -3.76 2.01 -22.01
C HIS A 61 -5.01 2.89 -22.14
N SER A 62 -5.48 3.51 -21.05
CA SER A 62 -6.62 4.44 -21.02
C SER A 62 -6.28 5.82 -21.58
N ASP A 63 -5.05 6.32 -21.41
CA ASP A 63 -4.59 7.55 -22.07
C ASP A 63 -4.62 7.45 -23.61
N ARG A 64 -4.83 6.22 -24.13
CA ARG A 64 -5.12 5.97 -25.56
C ARG A 64 -6.62 5.82 -25.86
N ARG A 65 -7.50 5.81 -24.85
CA ARG A 65 -8.96 5.78 -24.98
C ARG A 65 -9.53 6.55 -23.79
N ALA A 66 -9.96 7.80 -24.06
CA ALA A 66 -10.72 8.56 -23.09
C ALA A 66 -12.08 7.88 -22.89
N ASP A 67 -12.43 7.55 -21.65
CA ASP A 67 -13.72 7.80 -21.05
C ASP A 67 -13.74 7.42 -19.55
N GLU A 68 -14.43 8.25 -18.81
CA GLU A 68 -14.65 8.21 -17.37
C GLU A 68 -15.49 7.01 -16.96
N ASP A 69 -15.10 6.33 -15.88
CA ASP A 69 -16.03 5.61 -15.01
C ASP A 69 -15.62 5.75 -13.54
N THR A 70 -16.36 6.59 -12.86
CA THR A 70 -16.34 6.79 -11.42
C THR A 70 -17.02 5.61 -10.73
N VAL A 71 -16.29 4.86 -9.91
CA VAL A 71 -16.87 3.81 -9.07
C VAL A 71 -17.58 4.46 -7.88
N GLU A 72 -18.90 4.38 -7.85
CA GLU A 72 -19.73 4.74 -6.69
C GLU A 72 -19.49 3.77 -5.52
N LEU A 73 -19.05 4.30 -4.40
CA LEU A 73 -18.92 3.60 -3.13
C LEU A 73 -20.25 3.70 -2.36
N SER A 74 -20.73 2.59 -1.82
CA SER A 74 -21.99 2.52 -1.06
C SER A 74 -21.87 3.21 0.31
N THR A 75 -22.95 3.82 0.77
CA THR A 75 -23.05 4.78 1.89
C THR A 75 -22.64 4.21 3.28
N GLU A 76 -22.78 2.91 3.54
CA GLU A 76 -22.33 2.28 4.82
C GLU A 76 -20.80 2.12 4.90
N ALA A 77 -20.16 1.89 3.76
CA ALA A 77 -18.69 1.84 3.68
C ALA A 77 -18.03 3.23 3.89
N GLU A 78 -18.78 4.32 3.72
CA GLU A 78 -18.26 5.69 3.87
C GLU A 78 -18.08 6.11 5.32
N VAL A 79 -18.95 5.67 6.24
CA VAL A 79 -18.86 6.02 7.67
C VAL A 79 -17.69 5.30 8.35
N ASP A 80 -17.52 4.00 8.08
CA ASP A 80 -16.37 3.23 8.56
C ASP A 80 -15.07 3.74 7.92
N ALA A 81 -15.08 4.06 6.62
CA ALA A 81 -13.94 4.63 5.93
C ALA A 81 -13.55 6.03 6.45
N MET A 82 -14.51 6.83 6.95
CA MET A 82 -14.24 8.14 7.53
C MET A 82 -13.57 7.99 8.92
N SER A 83 -14.05 7.06 9.74
CA SER A 83 -13.46 6.75 11.04
C SER A 83 -12.02 6.22 10.88
N ASP A 84 -11.81 5.28 9.98
CA ASP A 84 -10.49 4.73 9.66
C ASP A 84 -9.54 5.80 9.11
N LYS A 85 -10.03 6.73 8.27
CA LYS A 85 -9.24 7.86 7.76
C LYS A 85 -8.78 8.81 8.86
N MET A 86 -9.65 9.10 9.85
CA MET A 86 -9.30 9.94 11.00
C MET A 86 -8.23 9.27 11.87
N LEU A 87 -8.40 7.99 12.18
CA LEU A 87 -7.43 7.20 12.95
C LEU A 87 -6.05 7.15 12.28
N ILE A 88 -6.03 6.93 10.96
CA ILE A 88 -4.80 6.93 10.18
C ILE A 88 -4.16 8.32 10.15
N ALA A 89 -4.96 9.38 10.01
CA ALA A 89 -4.47 10.75 10.02
C ALA A 89 -3.81 11.12 11.35
N ASP A 90 -4.41 10.71 12.48
CA ASP A 90 -3.84 10.93 13.81
C ASP A 90 -2.54 10.14 13.99
N ALA A 91 -2.54 8.87 13.61
CA ALA A 91 -1.33 8.05 13.66
C ALA A 91 -0.18 8.62 12.80
N LEU A 92 -0.51 9.22 11.65
CA LEU A 92 0.47 9.88 10.80
C LEU A 92 1.04 11.16 11.43
N ARG A 93 0.26 11.90 12.24
CA ARG A 93 0.72 13.10 12.94
C ARG A 93 1.80 12.80 13.98
N GLU A 94 1.74 11.62 14.59
CA GLU A 94 2.72 11.13 15.56
C GLU A 94 4.09 10.77 14.93
N LEU A 95 4.18 10.72 13.62
CA LEU A 95 5.44 10.39 12.93
C LEU A 95 6.33 11.64 12.79
N PRO A 96 7.67 11.45 12.85
CA PRO A 96 8.61 12.48 12.40
C PRO A 96 8.30 12.89 10.96
N ASP A 97 8.49 14.17 10.63
CA ASP A 97 8.11 14.75 9.33
C ASP A 97 8.65 13.98 8.13
N ARG A 98 9.91 13.54 8.20
CA ARG A 98 10.52 12.76 7.13
C ARG A 98 9.83 11.41 6.94
N ALA A 99 9.57 10.67 8.02
CA ALA A 99 8.90 9.38 7.95
C ALA A 99 7.45 9.54 7.46
N ARG A 100 6.73 10.56 7.95
CA ARG A 100 5.38 10.90 7.49
C ARG A 100 5.37 11.18 6.00
N ARG A 101 6.27 12.04 5.51
CA ARG A 101 6.39 12.38 4.08
C ARG A 101 6.65 11.15 3.22
N VAL A 102 7.58 10.29 3.62
CA VAL A 102 7.94 9.10 2.86
C VAL A 102 6.77 8.10 2.82
N ILE A 103 6.06 7.89 3.95
CA ILE A 103 4.88 7.04 4.02
C ILE A 103 3.74 7.60 3.18
N THR A 104 3.47 8.91 3.25
CA THR A 104 2.46 9.56 2.42
C THR A 104 2.75 9.36 0.94
N LEU A 105 3.99 9.57 0.50
CA LEU A 105 4.38 9.35 -0.89
C LEU A 105 4.22 7.89 -1.32
N ALA A 106 4.52 6.95 -0.41
CA ALA A 106 4.39 5.53 -0.70
C ALA A 106 2.93 5.08 -0.78
N TYR A 107 2.05 5.54 0.11
CA TYR A 107 0.71 4.96 0.32
C TYR A 107 -0.44 5.82 -0.19
N LEU A 108 -0.28 7.14 -0.27
CA LEU A 108 -1.31 8.03 -0.82
C LEU A 108 -1.00 8.46 -2.26
N HIS A 109 0.27 8.48 -2.65
CA HIS A 109 0.69 8.83 -4.01
C HIS A 109 1.23 7.64 -4.81
N ASP A 110 1.13 6.44 -4.27
CA ASP A 110 1.50 5.17 -4.92
C ASP A 110 2.90 5.16 -5.56
N LEU A 111 3.86 5.87 -4.95
CA LEU A 111 5.22 5.86 -5.41
C LEU A 111 5.99 4.63 -4.91
N THR A 112 6.79 4.04 -5.78
CA THR A 112 7.75 3.00 -5.37
C THR A 112 8.89 3.60 -4.56
N HIS A 113 9.56 2.78 -3.74
CA HIS A 113 10.69 3.26 -2.92
C HIS A 113 11.80 3.94 -3.73
N PRO A 114 12.20 3.42 -4.92
CA PRO A 114 13.16 4.13 -5.78
C PRO A 114 12.65 5.49 -6.25
N GLN A 115 11.37 5.60 -6.65
CA GLN A 115 10.78 6.88 -7.05
C GLN A 115 10.72 7.89 -5.91
N ILE A 116 10.46 7.42 -4.67
CA ILE A 116 10.51 8.27 -3.48
C ILE A 116 11.94 8.75 -3.24
N ALA A 117 12.93 7.87 -3.34
CA ALA A 117 14.33 8.21 -3.17
C ALA A 117 14.75 9.29 -4.16
N GLU A 118 14.42 9.12 -5.44
CA GLU A 118 14.69 10.08 -6.50
C GLU A 118 13.99 11.42 -6.26
N ARG A 119 12.68 11.40 -5.96
CA ARG A 119 11.86 12.61 -5.76
C ARG A 119 12.23 13.40 -4.51
N THR A 120 12.68 12.74 -3.47
CA THR A 120 13.01 13.37 -2.17
C THR A 120 14.49 13.59 -1.95
N ASN A 121 15.33 13.07 -2.83
CA ASN A 121 16.78 13.01 -2.68
C ASN A 121 17.24 12.34 -1.36
N ILE A 122 16.44 11.37 -0.88
CA ILE A 122 16.74 10.55 0.29
C ILE A 122 17.29 9.20 -0.20
N PRO A 123 18.42 8.70 0.36
CA PRO A 123 18.96 7.40 -0.03
C PRO A 123 17.91 6.29 0.09
N LEU A 124 17.85 5.37 -0.88
CA LEU A 124 16.87 4.28 -0.93
C LEU A 124 16.83 3.44 0.35
N GLY A 125 17.99 3.18 0.96
CA GLY A 125 18.08 2.47 2.24
C GLY A 125 17.39 3.23 3.38
N THR A 126 17.51 4.56 3.38
CA THR A 126 16.86 5.44 4.35
C THR A 126 15.33 5.47 4.12
N VAL A 127 14.87 5.57 2.87
CA VAL A 127 13.44 5.48 2.52
C VAL A 127 12.84 4.18 3.06
N LYS A 128 13.48 3.03 2.79
CA LYS A 128 13.02 1.72 3.28
C LYS A 128 12.98 1.64 4.79
N SER A 129 14.00 2.18 5.48
CA SER A 129 14.06 2.14 6.95
C SER A 129 13.05 3.09 7.59
N ASP A 130 12.80 4.25 7.01
CA ASP A 130 11.80 5.21 7.49
C ASP A 130 10.38 4.66 7.32
N ILE A 131 10.06 4.02 6.19
CA ILE A 131 8.79 3.33 6.00
C ILE A 131 8.60 2.25 7.05
N ARG A 132 9.58 1.37 7.23
CA ARG A 132 9.47 0.26 8.19
C ARG A 132 9.25 0.76 9.62
N ARG A 133 10.05 1.74 10.07
CA ARG A 133 9.93 2.29 11.43
C ARG A 133 8.64 3.06 11.61
N GLY A 134 8.23 3.83 10.61
CA GLY A 134 7.00 4.60 10.65
C GLY A 134 5.77 3.69 10.70
N LEU A 135 5.70 2.64 9.89
CA LEU A 135 4.60 1.67 9.96
C LEU A 135 4.54 0.93 11.29
N ALA A 136 5.69 0.59 11.88
CA ALA A 136 5.75 -0.02 13.21
C ALA A 136 5.22 0.94 14.30
N ARG A 137 5.46 2.26 14.16
CA ARG A 137 4.94 3.28 15.08
C ARG A 137 3.45 3.50 14.92
N ILE A 138 2.95 3.57 13.68
CA ILE A 138 1.51 3.63 13.37
C ILE A 138 0.80 2.44 14.00
N ARG A 139 1.31 1.24 13.79
CA ARG A 139 0.72 0.02 14.34
C ARG A 139 0.59 0.08 15.87
N ARG A 140 1.65 0.48 16.59
CA ARG A 140 1.61 0.61 18.04
C ARG A 140 0.60 1.67 18.49
N HIS A 141 0.48 2.78 17.77
CA HIS A 141 -0.49 3.81 18.07
C HIS A 141 -1.93 3.29 17.95
N LEU A 142 -2.22 2.53 16.89
CA LEU A 142 -3.54 1.92 16.66
C LEU A 142 -3.85 0.82 17.68
N GLU A 143 -2.87 0.01 18.08
CA GLU A 143 -3.03 -1.03 19.12
C GLU A 143 -3.37 -0.40 20.48
N ASN A 144 -2.76 0.74 20.83
CA ASN A 144 -3.01 1.44 22.10
C ASN A 144 -4.36 2.19 22.15
N GLN A 145 -5.02 2.41 21.04
CA GLN A 145 -6.35 3.06 20.99
C GLN A 145 -7.50 2.04 21.07
N HIS A 146 -7.19 0.74 21.01
CA HIS A 146 -8.19 -0.34 21.10
C HIS A 146 -8.22 -1.01 22.50
N ASP A 147 -7.35 -0.59 23.43
CA ASP A 147 -7.39 -0.97 24.84
C ASP A 147 -8.06 0.12 25.69
#